data_bcb173807e46e9b11753ee52acf70c4d
#
_entry.id   bcb173807e46e9b11753ee52acf70c4d
#
_cell.length_a   1.000
_cell.length_b   1.000
_cell.length_c   1.000
_cell.angle_alpha   90.00
_cell.angle_beta   90.00
_cell.angle_gamma   90.00
#
_symmetry.space_group_name_H-M   'P 1'
#
loop_
_entity.id
_entity.type
_entity.pdbx_description
1 polymer ?
#
loop_
_entity_poly.entity_id
_entity_poly.type
_entity_poly.pdbx_seq_one_letter_code
_entity_poly.pdbx_strand_id
1 'polypeptide(L)'
;MHGTLHQIFRTIYPHKNPRAIKREYGLPENININVRLTDGWFIVSSPELPGLITQARNQQELIEMINDAVLTYFDVPKREADIVYDRFTVGDEVIQYHAKLQTQNA
;
A
#
# COMPACT_ATOMS: atom_id res chain seq x y z
N MET A 1 -7.80 31.79 -6.57
CA MET A 1 -7.78 30.85 -6.33
C MET A 1 -6.75 30.20 -6.94
N HIS A 2 -6.23 30.11 -6.94
CA HIS A 2 -5.63 29.35 -7.06
C HIS A 2 -5.21 28.33 -6.70
N GLY A 3 -3.43 28.22 -6.89
CA GLY A 3 -3.28 27.11 -6.06
C GLY A 3 -4.53 26.52 -5.53
N THR A 4 -5.41 27.34 -5.30
CA THR A 4 -6.72 26.92 -4.86
C THR A 4 -7.37 25.96 -5.84
N LEU A 5 -7.22 26.22 -7.10
CA LEU A 5 -7.76 25.35 -8.12
C LEU A 5 -7.14 23.96 -8.02
N HIS A 6 -5.85 23.93 -7.79
CA HIS A 6 -5.16 22.66 -7.63
C HIS A 6 -5.71 21.87 -6.46
N GLN A 7 -5.96 22.55 -5.36
CA GLN A 7 -6.51 21.89 -4.18
C GLN A 7 -7.93 21.40 -4.41
N ILE A 8 -8.71 22.16 -5.13
CA ILE A 8 -10.06 21.76 -5.46
C ILE A 8 -10.03 20.48 -6.29
N PHE A 9 -9.11 20.42 -7.21
CA PHE A 9 -8.97 19.27 -8.06
C PHE A 9 -8.63 18.02 -7.25
N ARG A 10 -7.74 18.17 -6.29
CA ARG A 10 -7.40 17.03 -5.41
C ARG A 10 -8.59 16.62 -4.58
N THR A 11 -9.41 17.55 -4.20
CA THR A 11 -10.61 17.27 -3.43
C THR A 11 -11.62 16.47 -4.23
N ILE A 12 -11.68 16.72 -5.54
CA ILE A 12 -12.62 16.01 -6.39
C ILE A 12 -12.32 14.52 -6.42
N TYR A 13 -11.06 14.14 -6.32
CA TYR A 13 -10.67 12.73 -6.38
C TYR A 13 -9.89 12.32 -5.14
N PRO A 14 -10.49 12.47 -3.96
CA PRO A 14 -9.80 12.03 -2.75
C PRO A 14 -9.74 10.51 -2.71
N HIS A 15 -8.71 10.01 -2.08
CA HIS A 15 -8.65 8.58 -1.86
C HIS A 15 -9.73 8.17 -0.87
N LYS A 16 -10.36 7.05 -1.12
CA LYS A 16 -11.39 6.55 -0.25
C LYS A 16 -10.80 5.95 1.00
N ASN A 17 -11.63 5.85 2.03
CA ASN A 17 -11.26 5.21 3.27
C ASN A 17 -10.86 3.76 3.01
N PRO A 18 -9.76 3.26 3.61
CA PRO A 18 -9.33 1.89 3.39
C PRO A 18 -10.41 0.84 3.68
N ARG A 19 -11.23 1.05 4.71
CA ARG A 19 -12.31 0.12 4.99
C ARG A 19 -13.32 0.07 3.88
N ALA A 20 -13.64 1.23 3.32
CA ALA A 20 -14.58 1.30 2.23
C ALA A 20 -14.05 0.57 1.00
N ILE A 21 -12.76 0.75 0.73
CA ILE A 21 -12.11 0.07 -0.39
C ILE A 21 -12.14 -1.43 -0.20
N LYS A 22 -11.81 -1.91 1.00
CA LYS A 22 -11.83 -3.34 1.26
C LYS A 22 -13.21 -3.93 1.03
N ARG A 23 -14.23 -3.22 1.49
CA ARG A 23 -15.59 -3.68 1.34
C ARG A 23 -16.05 -3.65 -0.11
N GLU A 24 -15.75 -2.55 -0.78
CA GLU A 24 -16.23 -2.35 -2.14
C GLU A 24 -15.64 -3.34 -3.13
N TYR A 25 -14.36 -3.64 -2.97
CA TYR A 25 -13.65 -4.50 -3.92
C TYR A 25 -13.42 -5.92 -3.40
N GLY A 26 -13.95 -6.22 -2.23
CA GLY A 26 -13.82 -7.56 -1.70
C GLY A 26 -12.41 -7.93 -1.27
N LEU A 27 -11.65 -6.95 -0.80
CA LEU A 27 -10.30 -7.21 -0.35
C LEU A 27 -10.32 -7.86 1.04
N PRO A 28 -9.35 -8.74 1.31
CA PRO A 28 -9.27 -9.33 2.65
C PRO A 28 -8.95 -8.28 3.71
N GLU A 29 -9.38 -8.54 4.91
CA GLU A 29 -9.14 -7.63 6.02
C GLU A 29 -7.65 -7.51 6.30
N ASN A 30 -6.97 -8.63 6.32
CA ASN A 30 -5.52 -8.69 6.54
C ASN A 30 -4.90 -9.55 5.47
N ILE A 31 -3.65 -9.28 5.16
CA ILE A 31 -2.91 -10.05 4.19
C ILE A 31 -1.62 -10.53 4.83
N ASN A 32 -1.41 -11.83 4.77
CA ASN A 32 -0.15 -12.41 5.22
C ASN A 32 0.85 -12.35 4.07
N ILE A 33 2.06 -11.98 4.40
CA ILE A 33 3.11 -11.91 3.39
C ILE A 33 4.33 -12.68 3.84
N ASN A 34 5.04 -13.19 2.88
CA ASN A 34 6.35 -13.80 3.06
C ASN A 34 7.37 -12.86 2.45
N VAL A 35 8.42 -12.57 3.20
CA VAL A 35 9.44 -11.66 2.74
C VAL A 35 10.77 -12.39 2.78
N ARG A 36 11.51 -12.31 1.69
CA ARG A 36 12.83 -12.90 1.59
C ARG A 36 13.81 -11.85 1.11
N LEU A 37 14.95 -11.75 1.78
CA LEU A 37 15.98 -10.81 1.39
C LEU A 37 16.97 -11.52 0.46
N THR A 38 17.11 -11.02 -0.74
CA THR A 38 17.98 -11.60 -1.75
C THR A 38 18.71 -10.49 -2.48
N ASP A 39 20.04 -10.51 -2.39
CA ASP A 39 20.88 -9.53 -3.10
C ASP A 39 20.45 -8.08 -2.84
N GLY A 40 20.10 -7.79 -1.61
CA GLY A 40 19.72 -6.42 -1.25
C GLY A 40 18.28 -6.07 -1.58
N TRP A 41 17.51 -7.01 -2.08
CA TRP A 41 16.10 -6.79 -2.39
C TRP A 41 15.23 -7.61 -1.45
N PHE A 42 14.12 -6.99 -1.04
CA PHE A 42 13.07 -7.73 -0.36
C PHE A 42 12.15 -8.29 -1.45
N ILE A 43 12.01 -9.60 -1.47
CA ILE A 43 11.11 -10.27 -2.40
C ILE A 43 9.89 -10.69 -1.60
N VAL A 44 8.71 -10.27 -2.05
CA VAL A 44 7.48 -10.46 -1.31
C VAL A 44 6.51 -11.32 -2.10
N SER A 45 5.89 -12.25 -1.40
CA SER A 45 4.80 -13.04 -1.96
C SER A 45 3.73 -13.19 -0.88
N SER A 46 2.56 -13.67 -1.28
CA SER A 46 1.48 -13.91 -0.34
C SER A 46 0.91 -15.29 -0.58
N PRO A 47 0.81 -16.11 0.48
CA PRO A 47 0.21 -17.43 0.30
C PRO A 47 -1.27 -17.35 -0.06
N GLU A 48 -1.93 -16.26 0.32
CA GLU A 48 -3.35 -16.08 0.07
C GLU A 48 -3.66 -15.56 -1.32
N LEU A 49 -2.67 -14.97 -1.97
CA LEU A 49 -2.86 -14.37 -3.29
C LEU A 49 -1.85 -14.98 -4.26
N PRO A 50 -2.15 -16.18 -4.77
CA PRO A 50 -1.22 -16.88 -5.65
C PRO A 50 -0.84 -16.03 -6.85
N GLY A 51 0.43 -16.01 -7.18
CA GLY A 51 0.91 -15.24 -8.30
C GLY A 51 1.29 -13.82 -7.96
N LEU A 52 0.97 -13.34 -6.76
CA LEU A 52 1.36 -12.01 -6.37
C LEU A 52 2.81 -12.04 -5.91
N ILE A 53 3.66 -11.33 -6.62
CA ILE A 53 5.08 -11.20 -6.29
C ILE A 53 5.48 -9.76 -6.54
N THR A 54 6.19 -9.19 -5.58
CA THR A 54 6.73 -7.85 -5.78
C THR A 54 8.07 -7.75 -5.07
N GLN A 55 8.76 -6.64 -5.26
CA GLN A 55 10.06 -6.46 -4.65
C GLN A 55 10.27 -5.02 -4.27
N ALA A 56 11.15 -4.80 -3.29
CA ALA A 56 11.40 -3.48 -2.77
C ALA A 56 12.82 -3.40 -2.20
N ARG A 57 13.32 -2.20 -2.06
CA ARG A 57 14.67 -1.96 -1.56
C ARG A 57 14.72 -1.64 -0.08
N ASN A 58 13.63 -1.16 0.48
CA ASN A 58 13.58 -0.80 1.88
C ASN A 58 12.17 -1.00 2.39
N GLN A 59 11.99 -0.81 3.70
CA GLN A 59 10.70 -1.05 4.35
C GLN A 59 9.59 -0.15 3.82
N GLN A 60 9.89 1.11 3.62
CA GLN A 60 8.88 2.05 3.14
C GLN A 60 8.40 1.65 1.75
N GLU A 61 9.35 1.38 0.88
CA GLU A 61 9.01 0.94 -0.47
C GLU A 61 8.29 -0.39 -0.47
N LEU A 62 8.65 -1.26 0.47
CA LEU A 62 8.01 -2.56 0.61
C LEU A 62 6.50 -2.40 0.77
N ILE A 63 6.09 -1.54 1.69
CA ILE A 63 4.67 -1.33 1.95
C ILE A 63 3.99 -0.72 0.72
N GLU A 64 4.64 0.23 0.08
CA GLU A 64 4.10 0.84 -1.13
C GLU A 64 3.90 -0.17 -2.24
N MET A 65 4.91 -1.02 -2.44
CA MET A 65 4.85 -2.00 -3.52
C MET A 65 3.85 -3.10 -3.24
N ILE A 66 3.71 -3.51 -1.99
CA ILE A 66 2.70 -4.50 -1.64
C ILE A 66 1.30 -3.95 -1.91
N ASN A 67 1.06 -2.71 -1.51
CA ASN A 67 -0.24 -2.11 -1.76
C ASN A 67 -0.51 -2.00 -3.25
N ASP A 68 0.48 -1.56 -4.01
CA ASP A 68 0.32 -1.47 -5.45
C ASP A 68 -0.03 -2.83 -6.06
N ALA A 69 0.66 -3.87 -5.63
CA ALA A 69 0.43 -5.21 -6.14
C ALA A 69 -0.95 -5.74 -5.75
N VAL A 70 -1.35 -5.52 -4.51
CA VAL A 70 -2.64 -6.00 -4.03
C VAL A 70 -3.78 -5.26 -4.73
N LEU A 71 -3.68 -3.95 -4.83
CA LEU A 71 -4.72 -3.17 -5.47
C LEU A 71 -4.84 -3.55 -6.94
N THR A 72 -3.72 -3.79 -7.59
CA THR A 72 -3.75 -4.26 -8.97
C THR A 72 -4.37 -5.65 -9.08
N TYR A 73 -4.06 -6.52 -8.14
CA TYR A 73 -4.58 -7.87 -8.11
C TYR A 73 -6.11 -7.87 -8.06
N PHE A 74 -6.69 -6.91 -7.34
CA PHE A 74 -8.14 -6.81 -7.19
C PHE A 74 -8.77 -5.74 -8.09
N ASP A 75 -8.00 -5.21 -9.03
CA ASP A 75 -8.49 -4.22 -9.99
C ASP A 75 -9.02 -2.95 -9.35
N VAL A 76 -8.38 -2.51 -8.29
CA VAL A 76 -8.76 -1.25 -7.66
C VAL A 76 -8.04 -0.11 -8.38
N PRO A 77 -8.78 0.87 -8.90
CA PRO A 77 -8.15 2.01 -9.58
C PRO A 77 -7.27 2.80 -8.62
N LYS A 78 -6.11 3.19 -9.10
CA LYS A 78 -5.17 3.95 -8.25
C LYS A 78 -5.72 5.29 -7.82
N ARG A 79 -6.64 5.85 -8.58
CA ARG A 79 -7.24 7.12 -8.19
C ARG A 79 -8.13 6.98 -6.97
N GLU A 80 -8.58 5.76 -6.66
CA GLU A 80 -9.46 5.55 -5.51
C GLU A 80 -8.70 5.22 -4.25
N ALA A 81 -7.53 4.62 -4.38
CA ALA A 81 -6.77 4.22 -3.20
C ALA A 81 -5.30 4.12 -3.54
N ASP A 82 -4.49 4.32 -2.53
CA ASP A 82 -3.03 4.21 -2.68
C ASP A 82 -2.50 3.25 -1.61
N ILE A 83 -2.65 3.58 -0.35
CA ILE A 83 -2.22 2.72 0.75
C ILE A 83 -3.46 2.27 1.51
N VAL A 84 -3.86 1.02 1.29
CA VAL A 84 -4.99 0.42 1.98
C VAL A 84 -4.50 -0.36 3.19
N TYR A 85 -3.36 -1.00 3.05
CA TYR A 85 -2.75 -1.76 4.13
C TYR A 85 -1.53 -0.99 4.62
N ASP A 86 -1.64 -0.39 5.78
CA ASP A 86 -0.58 0.47 6.29
C ASP A 86 0.40 -0.26 7.21
N ARG A 87 0.15 -1.53 7.48
CA ARG A 87 1.07 -2.32 8.31
C ARG A 87 0.99 -3.78 7.92
N PHE A 88 2.09 -4.46 8.13
CA PHE A 88 2.18 -5.89 7.85
C PHE A 88 2.99 -6.56 8.95
N THR A 89 2.64 -7.80 9.24
CA THR A 89 3.40 -8.62 10.17
C THR A 89 4.30 -9.52 9.34
N VAL A 90 5.58 -9.49 9.64
CA VAL A 90 6.59 -10.31 8.98
C VAL A 90 7.36 -11.03 10.06
N GLY A 91 7.10 -12.33 10.22
CA GLY A 91 7.66 -13.07 11.33
C GLY A 91 7.17 -12.49 12.65
N ASP A 92 8.08 -12.03 13.49
CA ASP A 92 7.74 -11.44 14.77
C ASP A 92 7.69 -9.94 14.75
N GLU A 93 7.92 -9.33 13.60
CA GLU A 93 8.01 -7.89 13.49
C GLU A 93 6.81 -7.30 12.79
N VAL A 94 6.50 -6.07 13.15
CA VAL A 94 5.46 -5.31 12.50
C VAL A 94 6.12 -4.17 11.75
N ILE A 95 5.88 -4.08 10.45
CA ILE A 95 6.35 -2.97 9.66
C ILE A 95 5.17 -2.08 9.36
N GLN A 96 5.40 -0.78 9.32
CA GLN A 96 4.33 0.18 9.22
C GLN A 96 4.71 1.31 8.27
N TYR A 97 3.72 1.75 7.52
CA TYR A 97 3.91 2.83 6.57
C TYR A 97 3.97 4.17 7.29
N HIS A 98 4.91 5.00 6.89
CA HIS A 98 5.04 6.35 7.41
C HIS A 98 4.92 7.33 6.26
N ALA A 99 3.99 8.24 6.36
CA ALA A 99 3.82 9.26 5.34
C ALA A 99 5.05 10.14 5.28
N LYS A 100 5.38 10.59 4.08
CA LYS A 100 6.58 11.39 3.90
C LYS A 100 6.55 12.69 4.66
N LEU A 101 5.37 13.28 4.80
CA LEU A 101 5.24 14.51 5.56
C LEU A 101 5.65 14.34 7.00
N GLN A 102 5.28 13.21 7.58
CA GLN A 102 5.66 12.93 8.96
C GLN A 102 7.15 12.79 9.09
N THR A 103 7.77 12.18 8.10
CA THR A 103 9.20 12.00 8.09
C THR A 103 9.92 13.33 8.09
N GLN A 104 9.40 14.28 7.36
CA GLN A 104 10.00 15.59 7.26
C GLN A 104 9.97 16.35 8.56
N ASN A 105 8.97 16.10 9.36
CA ASN A 105 8.81 16.80 10.61
C ASN A 105 9.66 16.24 11.74
N ALA A 106 10.22 15.09 11.52
CA ALA A 106 11.04 14.44 12.54
C ALA A 106 12.51 14.93 12.53
#